data_b1328daf2d969cebaf14b5d573e19e8e
#
_entry.id   b1328daf2d969cebaf14b5d573e19e8e
#
_cell.length_a   1.000
_cell.length_b   1.000
_cell.length_c   1.000
_cell.angle_alpha   90.00
_cell.angle_beta   90.00
_cell.angle_gamma   90.00
#
_symmetry.space_group_name_H-M   'P 1'
#
loop_
_entity.id
_entity.type
_entity.pdbx_description
1 polymer ?
#
loop_
_entity_poly.entity_id
_entity_poly.type
_entity_poly.pdbx_seq_one_letter_code
_entity_poly.pdbx_strand_id
1 'polypeptide(L)' 'MKYLVNAVETYRVDTVEEAEQLHETLKGDPHFTLSAFGYKTKVKKEKGEVVDEWQLVTVKKEFNEEKEPTRTVEITYEVD' A
#
# COMPACT_ATOMS: atom_id res chain seq x y z
N MET A 1 9.84 22.37 -8.11
CA MET A 1 9.34 21.53 -7.01
C MET A 1 8.74 20.26 -7.57
N LYS A 2 9.00 19.13 -6.93
CA LYS A 2 8.45 17.86 -7.35
C LYS A 2 7.18 17.53 -6.55
N TYR A 3 6.19 16.96 -7.24
CA TYR A 3 5.00 16.45 -6.59
C TYR A 3 4.83 14.98 -6.94
N LEU A 4 4.53 14.17 -5.94
CA LEU A 4 4.22 12.76 -6.16
C LEU A 4 2.77 12.66 -6.64
N VAL A 5 2.57 12.08 -7.81
CA VAL A 5 1.25 11.93 -8.40
C VAL A 5 0.62 10.60 -7.99
N ASN A 6 1.42 9.56 -7.96
CA ASN A 6 0.95 8.25 -7.51
C ASN A 6 2.10 7.46 -6.90
N ALA A 7 1.75 6.41 -6.18
CA ALA A 7 2.71 5.50 -5.60
C ALA A 7 2.14 4.09 -5.57
N VAL A 8 2.98 3.11 -5.82
CA VAL A 8 2.65 1.70 -5.65
C VAL A 8 3.50 1.18 -4.51
N GLU A 9 2.85 0.60 -3.51
CA GLU A 9 3.52 0.09 -2.31
C GLU A 9 3.16 -1.36 -2.09
N THR A 10 4.12 -2.12 -1.60
CA THR A 10 3.91 -3.51 -1.26
C THR A 10 4.25 -3.68 0.21
N TYR A 11 3.33 -4.28 0.95
CA TYR A 11 3.49 -4.53 2.38
C TYR A 11 3.37 -6.01 2.67
N ARG A 12 4.04 -6.44 3.71
CA ARG A 12 3.85 -7.75 4.28
C ARG A 12 3.12 -7.59 5.61
N VAL A 13 2.02 -8.31 5.78
CA VAL A 13 1.32 -8.42 7.06
C VAL A 13 1.12 -9.90 7.35
N ASP A 14 0.93 -10.23 8.63
CA ASP A 14 0.91 -11.63 9.02
C ASP A 14 -0.44 -12.30 8.79
N THR A 15 -1.54 -11.55 8.92
CA THR A 15 -2.89 -12.12 8.85
C THR A 15 -3.77 -11.38 7.86
N VAL A 16 -4.86 -12.03 7.45
CA VAL A 16 -5.88 -11.41 6.60
C VAL A 16 -6.53 -10.23 7.33
N GLU A 17 -6.75 -10.36 8.63
CA GLU A 17 -7.34 -9.30 9.44
C GLU A 17 -6.47 -8.04 9.42
N GLU A 18 -5.16 -8.21 9.50
CA GLU A 18 -4.23 -7.07 9.39
C GLU A 18 -4.28 -6.43 8.00
N ALA A 19 -4.41 -7.24 6.94
CA ALA A 19 -4.55 -6.72 5.58
C ALA A 19 -5.82 -5.89 5.45
N GLU A 20 -6.93 -6.37 6.01
CA GLU A 20 -8.20 -5.66 5.99
C GLU A 20 -8.16 -4.38 6.82
N GLN A 21 -7.49 -4.39 7.97
CA GLN A 21 -7.28 -3.20 8.78
C GLN A 21 -6.44 -2.15 8.04
N LEU A 22 -5.41 -2.59 7.35
CA LEU A 22 -4.60 -1.72 6.52
C LEU A 22 -5.44 -1.07 5.43
N HIS A 23 -6.33 -1.84 4.80
CA HIS A 23 -7.25 -1.32 3.79
C HIS A 23 -8.14 -0.22 4.35
N GLU A 24 -8.76 -0.45 5.51
CA GLU A 24 -9.62 0.54 6.15
C GLU A 24 -8.86 1.80 6.54
N THR A 25 -7.64 1.64 7.07
CA THR A 25 -6.79 2.77 7.43
C THR A 25 -6.46 3.62 6.20
N LEU A 26 -6.08 2.96 5.10
CA LEU A 26 -5.71 3.66 3.88
C LEU A 26 -6.90 4.32 3.21
N LYS A 27 -8.07 3.68 3.23
CA LYS A 27 -9.31 4.25 2.68
C LYS A 27 -9.70 5.54 3.37
N GLY A 28 -9.45 5.64 4.66
CA GLY A 28 -9.82 6.81 5.46
C GLY A 28 -8.83 7.95 5.40
N ASP A 29 -7.68 7.78 4.77
CA ASP A 29 -6.65 8.80 4.72
C ASP A 29 -7.03 9.90 3.72
N PRO A 30 -7.11 11.19 4.18
CA PRO A 30 -7.47 12.28 3.27
C PRO A 30 -6.34 12.75 2.36
N HIS A 31 -5.12 12.24 2.52
CA HIS A 31 -3.96 12.71 1.77
C HIS A 31 -3.88 12.13 0.36
N PHE A 32 -4.62 11.05 0.09
CA PHE A 32 -4.59 10.38 -1.20
C PHE A 32 -5.91 9.65 -1.43
N THR A 33 -6.10 9.24 -2.68
CA THR A 33 -7.19 8.35 -3.05
C THR A 33 -6.59 6.96 -3.28
N LEU A 34 -7.21 5.96 -2.69
CA LEU A 34 -6.80 4.58 -2.88
C LEU A 34 -7.39 4.08 -4.19
N SER A 35 -6.55 3.93 -5.22
CA SER A 35 -7.01 3.53 -6.54
C SER A 35 -7.01 2.03 -6.76
N ALA A 36 -6.19 1.30 -6.02
CA ALA A 36 -6.17 -0.15 -6.06
C ALA A 36 -5.67 -0.70 -4.73
N PHE A 37 -6.25 -1.81 -4.33
CA PHE A 37 -5.85 -2.53 -3.13
C PHE A 37 -6.11 -4.01 -3.36
N GLY A 38 -5.13 -4.83 -3.03
CA GLY A 38 -5.30 -6.27 -3.11
C GLY A 38 -4.30 -6.96 -2.21
N TYR A 39 -4.60 -8.18 -1.85
CA TYR A 39 -3.64 -8.99 -1.11
C TYR A 39 -3.75 -10.45 -1.55
N LYS A 40 -2.68 -11.18 -1.35
CA LYS A 40 -2.66 -12.61 -1.61
C LYS A 40 -1.88 -13.33 -0.53
N THR A 41 -2.29 -14.55 -0.26
CA THR A 41 -1.62 -15.40 0.71
C THR A 41 -0.36 -15.98 0.12
N LYS A 42 0.73 -15.84 0.85
CA LYS A 42 2.01 -16.50 0.55
C LYS A 42 2.31 -17.51 1.63
N VAL A 43 2.89 -18.62 1.25
CA VAL A 43 3.26 -19.66 2.19
C VAL A 43 4.70 -20.09 1.97
N LYS A 44 5.35 -20.47 3.06
CA LYS A 44 6.65 -21.15 3.01
C LYS A 44 6.42 -22.58 3.40
N LYS A 45 6.92 -23.50 2.57
CA LYS A 45 6.80 -24.93 2.81
C LYS A 45 8.17 -25.55 3.03
N GLU A 46 8.24 -26.48 3.96
CA GLU A 46 9.40 -27.32 4.15
C GLU A 46 8.93 -28.76 4.24
N LYS A 47 9.54 -29.64 3.45
CA LYS A 47 9.20 -31.07 3.41
C LYS A 47 7.71 -31.33 3.20
N GLY A 48 7.07 -30.47 2.37
CA GLY A 48 5.65 -30.59 2.06
C GLY A 48 4.71 -29.99 3.11
N GLU A 49 5.23 -29.45 4.19
CA GLU A 49 4.42 -28.83 5.24
C GLU A 49 4.55 -27.31 5.21
N VAL A 50 3.44 -26.62 5.45
CA VAL A 50 3.44 -25.17 5.58
C VAL A 50 4.06 -24.80 6.93
N VAL A 51 5.17 -24.07 6.90
CA VAL A 51 5.86 -23.64 8.12
C VAL A 51 5.70 -22.15 8.39
N ASP A 52 5.22 -21.39 7.40
CA ASP A 52 4.92 -19.96 7.58
C ASP A 52 3.87 -19.55 6.56
N GLU A 53 3.07 -18.56 6.94
CA GLU A 53 2.03 -18.01 6.09
C GLU A 53 1.90 -16.51 6.39
N TRP A 54 1.79 -15.73 5.34
CA TRP A 54 1.62 -14.28 5.47
C TRP A 54 0.82 -13.72 4.30
N GLN A 55 0.44 -12.45 4.38
CA GLN A 55 -0.26 -11.76 3.31
C GLN A 55 0.66 -10.74 2.67
N LEU A 56 0.71 -10.75 1.36
CA LEU A 56 1.43 -9.76 0.57
C LEU A 56 0.41 -8.78 0.01
N VAL A 57 0.48 -7.55 0.46
CA VAL A 57 -0.50 -6.50 0.15
C VAL A 57 0.08 -5.55 -0.89
N THR A 58 -0.66 -5.29 -1.95
CA THR A 58 -0.28 -4.32 -2.97
C THR A 58 -1.28 -3.16 -2.93
N VAL A 59 -0.76 -1.94 -2.87
CA VAL A 59 -1.55 -0.72 -2.72
C VAL A 59 -1.15 0.26 -3.81
N LYS A 60 -2.13 0.86 -4.46
CA LYS A 60 -1.87 1.96 -5.38
C LYS A 60 -2.58 3.21 -4.86
N LYS A 61 -1.80 4.25 -4.62
CA LYS A 61 -2.27 5.54 -4.11
C LYS A 61 -2.20 6.57 -5.22
N GLU A 62 -3.28 7.34 -5.36
CA GLU A 62 -3.31 8.47 -6.26
C GLU A 62 -3.35 9.74 -5.42
N PHE A 63 -2.43 10.64 -5.70
CA PHE A 63 -2.38 11.94 -5.05
C PHE A 63 -3.07 12.97 -5.96
N ASN A 64 -3.08 14.22 -5.54
CA ASN A 64 -3.68 15.27 -6.33
C ASN A 64 -2.98 15.39 -7.69
N GLU A 65 -3.74 15.23 -8.77
CA GLU A 65 -3.22 15.29 -10.13
C GLU A 65 -3.26 16.71 -10.72
N GLU A 66 -3.79 17.67 -9.98
CA GLU A 66 -3.87 19.03 -10.47
C GLU A 66 -2.46 19.62 -10.60
N LYS A 67 -2.31 20.51 -11.57
CA LYS A 67 -1.04 21.18 -11.82
C LYS A 67 -0.57 21.96 -10.59
N GLU A 68 -1.53 22.51 -9.85
CA GLU A 68 -1.28 23.22 -8.60
C GLU A 68 -2.05 22.54 -7.50
N PRO A 69 -1.48 21.51 -6.88
CA PRO A 69 -2.19 20.77 -5.84
C PRO A 69 -2.49 21.69 -4.65
N THR A 70 -3.69 21.57 -4.12
CA THR A 70 -4.13 22.35 -2.98
C THR A 70 -3.39 21.96 -1.71
N ARG A 71 -2.64 20.88 -1.77
CA ARG A 71 -1.93 20.34 -0.62
C ARG A 71 -0.56 19.89 -1.06
N THR A 72 0.45 20.43 -0.39
CA THR A 72 1.82 19.97 -0.60
C THR A 72 2.01 18.70 0.22
N VAL A 73 2.31 17.62 -0.46
CA VAL A 73 2.70 16.39 0.21
C VAL A 73 4.22 16.41 0.26
N GLU A 74 4.76 16.53 1.46
CA GLU A 74 6.18 16.35 1.64
C GLU A 74 6.47 14.87 1.51
N ILE A 75 7.17 14.55 0.46
CA ILE A 75 7.50 13.18 0.17
C ILE A 75 8.83 12.87 0.78
N THR A 76 8.81 11.99 1.77
CA THR A 76 10.01 11.61 2.48
C THR A 76 10.79 10.51 1.79
N TYR A 77 10.21 9.85 0.79
CA TYR A 77 10.96 8.90 -0.01
C TYR A 77 11.32 9.52 -1.33
N GLU A 78 12.55 9.25 -1.74
CA GLU A 78 13.03 9.73 -2.99
C GLU A 78 12.41 8.95 -4.13
N VAL A 79 11.87 9.70 -5.08
CA VAL A 79 11.42 9.15 -6.34
C VAL A 79 12.41 9.63 -7.38
N ASP A 80 13.32 8.80 -7.72
CA ASP A 80 14.28 9.09 -8.77
C ASP A 80 13.76 8.69 -10.14
#